data_29ead8d0a17e949cf9dcd40395ee4df4
#
_entry.id   29ead8d0a17e949cf9dcd40395ee4df4
#
_cell.length_a   1.000
_cell.length_b   1.000
_cell.length_c   1.000
_cell.angle_alpha   90.00
_cell.angle_beta   90.00
_cell.angle_gamma   90.00
#
_symmetry.space_group_name_H-M   'P 1'
#
loop_
_entity.id
_entity.type
_entity.pdbx_description
1 polymer ?
#
loop_
_entity_poly.entity_id
_entity_poly.type
_entity_poly.pdbx_seq_one_letter_code
_entity_poly.pdbx_strand_id
1 'polypeptide(L)'
;MNNPIILYIMITSFITTNSFSQKTIGSIDRIEKEINSLIDKNTKIEVLADGFDWSEGPVWSNELNGLLFSDVPQNKIYFWNEKDGVTEFISPSGYTGVSITSGREIGSNGLTFDSNGNLILAQHGDRRVSMLTSKLKKNSSPKYKSIVNSYNGKRFNSPNDLVASKNGDIYFTDPPYGLKKQDNDPLKDLDFNGVYKYSNGKISLISKELTRPNGLALSNDESLLYVANSDPKKAVWYVFDISNTYEELIEPYPLVIFKDVTNLVGKKRGLPDGMKIHSSGNIFATGPGGVLIFSPSGKHLGTIQTEVSTSNCAFDSDENYLYMTSDNYLTRIKLINND
;
A
#
# COMPACT_ATOMS: atom_id res chain seq x y z
N MET A 1 -49.32 -58.01 32.62
CA MET A 1 -49.16 -56.99 31.58
C MET A 1 -48.14 -55.97 32.11
N ASN A 2 -46.87 -56.12 31.72
CA ASN A 2 -45.80 -55.23 32.15
C ASN A 2 -45.53 -54.18 31.03
N ASN A 3 -45.79 -52.90 31.28
CA ASN A 3 -45.43 -51.81 30.39
C ASN A 3 -43.96 -51.41 30.67
N PRO A 4 -43.08 -51.32 29.67
CA PRO A 4 -41.78 -50.74 29.86
C PRO A 4 -41.84 -49.21 29.80
N ILE A 5 -41.31 -48.56 30.84
CA ILE A 5 -41.08 -47.11 30.88
C ILE A 5 -39.86 -46.82 30.00
N ILE A 6 -40.05 -46.09 28.88
CA ILE A 6 -38.97 -45.61 28.02
C ILE A 6 -38.50 -44.25 28.60
N LEU A 7 -37.27 -44.25 29.14
CA LEU A 7 -36.59 -43.05 29.65
C LEU A 7 -35.91 -42.32 28.46
N TYR A 8 -36.46 -41.15 28.04
CA TYR A 8 -35.80 -40.28 27.08
C TYR A 8 -34.70 -39.47 27.79
N ILE A 9 -33.46 -39.80 27.53
CA ILE A 9 -32.30 -38.98 27.96
C ILE A 9 -32.12 -37.89 26.89
N MET A 10 -32.50 -36.63 27.22
CA MET A 10 -32.13 -35.46 26.42
C MET A 10 -30.63 -35.18 26.64
N ILE A 11 -29.79 -35.47 25.66
CA ILE A 11 -28.39 -35.01 25.62
C ILE A 11 -28.42 -33.57 25.11
N THR A 12 -28.32 -32.59 26.00
CA THR A 12 -28.03 -31.20 25.66
C THR A 12 -26.53 -31.07 25.38
N SER A 13 -26.16 -31.06 24.11
CA SER A 13 -24.80 -30.72 23.69
C SER A 13 -24.57 -29.22 23.91
N PHE A 14 -23.80 -28.88 24.92
CA PHE A 14 -23.25 -27.53 25.07
C PHE A 14 -22.19 -27.33 24.00
N ILE A 15 -22.51 -26.61 22.93
CA ILE A 15 -21.53 -26.09 22.00
C ILE A 15 -20.85 -24.92 22.71
N THR A 16 -19.70 -25.16 23.30
CA THR A 16 -18.81 -24.08 23.78
C THR A 16 -18.18 -23.44 22.54
N THR A 17 -18.75 -22.32 22.10
CA THR A 17 -18.07 -21.44 21.17
C THR A 17 -16.89 -20.83 21.90
N ASN A 18 -15.68 -21.33 21.66
CA ASN A 18 -14.45 -20.65 22.04
C ASN A 18 -14.39 -19.36 21.23
N SER A 19 -14.85 -18.26 21.80
CA SER A 19 -14.61 -16.91 21.28
C SER A 19 -13.13 -16.62 21.50
N PHE A 20 -12.27 -16.93 20.51
CA PHE A 20 -10.92 -16.40 20.50
C PHE A 20 -11.05 -14.88 20.37
N SER A 21 -10.65 -14.15 21.41
CA SER A 21 -10.55 -12.69 21.34
C SER A 21 -9.57 -12.33 20.23
N GLN A 22 -10.03 -11.54 19.25
CA GLN A 22 -9.18 -11.02 18.18
C GLN A 22 -7.97 -10.31 18.78
N LYS A 23 -6.75 -10.71 18.37
CA LYS A 23 -5.50 -10.06 18.80
C LYS A 23 -5.53 -8.60 18.36
N THR A 24 -5.24 -7.69 19.27
CA THR A 24 -5.16 -6.25 18.99
C THR A 24 -3.80 -5.70 19.37
N ILE A 25 -3.37 -4.64 18.68
CA ILE A 25 -2.11 -3.95 18.94
C ILE A 25 -2.33 -2.43 18.98
N GLY A 26 -1.38 -1.73 19.57
CA GLY A 26 -1.29 -0.27 19.47
C GLY A 26 -2.46 0.50 20.04
N SER A 27 -2.62 1.72 19.55
CA SER A 27 -3.62 2.68 20.01
C SER A 27 -3.96 3.72 18.94
N ILE A 28 -4.99 4.54 19.18
CA ILE A 28 -5.37 5.63 18.28
C ILE A 28 -5.19 6.94 19.01
N ASP A 29 -4.20 7.73 18.59
CA ASP A 29 -3.95 9.08 19.07
C ASP A 29 -4.93 10.06 18.40
N ARG A 30 -5.71 10.77 19.21
CA ARG A 30 -6.78 11.69 18.77
C ARG A 30 -6.38 13.11 19.05
N ILE A 31 -5.87 13.82 18.06
CA ILE A 31 -5.37 15.18 18.20
C ILE A 31 -6.52 16.18 18.04
N GLU A 32 -7.37 15.95 17.06
CA GLU A 32 -8.48 16.81 16.70
C GLU A 32 -9.82 16.08 16.84
N LYS A 33 -10.90 16.81 17.08
CA LYS A 33 -12.23 16.20 17.26
C LYS A 33 -12.77 15.56 15.98
N GLU A 34 -12.36 16.07 14.83
CA GLU A 34 -12.74 15.62 13.50
C GLU A 34 -12.39 14.14 13.25
N ILE A 35 -11.37 13.60 13.91
CA ILE A 35 -11.05 12.16 13.81
C ILE A 35 -12.20 11.27 14.29
N ASN A 36 -13.07 11.78 15.17
CA ASN A 36 -14.19 11.00 15.70
C ASN A 36 -15.31 10.79 14.69
N SER A 37 -15.33 11.49 13.57
CA SER A 37 -16.23 11.20 12.44
C SER A 37 -15.69 10.11 11.51
N LEU A 38 -14.40 9.76 11.63
CA LEU A 38 -13.74 8.74 10.83
C LEU A 38 -13.57 7.42 11.59
N ILE A 39 -13.28 7.50 12.89
CA ILE A 39 -12.94 6.33 13.72
C ILE A 39 -13.68 6.41 15.05
N ASP A 40 -14.52 5.41 15.37
CA ASP A 40 -15.21 5.32 16.67
C ASP A 40 -14.20 5.27 17.83
N LYS A 41 -14.61 5.83 18.98
CA LYS A 41 -13.74 5.92 20.16
C LYS A 41 -13.29 4.58 20.72
N ASN A 42 -14.08 3.52 20.49
CA ASN A 42 -13.82 2.16 20.98
C ASN A 42 -13.09 1.28 19.96
N THR A 43 -12.89 1.78 18.73
CA THR A 43 -12.19 1.04 17.68
C THR A 43 -10.81 0.59 18.14
N LYS A 44 -10.48 -0.67 17.82
CA LYS A 44 -9.18 -1.29 18.08
C LYS A 44 -8.47 -1.60 16.77
N ILE A 45 -7.14 -1.67 16.82
CA ILE A 45 -6.35 -2.17 15.70
C ILE A 45 -6.29 -3.69 15.81
N GLU A 46 -6.94 -4.37 14.88
CA GLU A 46 -7.03 -5.83 14.83
C GLU A 46 -5.83 -6.39 14.06
N VAL A 47 -5.21 -7.44 14.57
CA VAL A 47 -4.18 -8.22 13.85
C VAL A 47 -4.89 -9.33 13.10
N LEU A 48 -4.84 -9.30 11.77
CA LEU A 48 -5.47 -10.28 10.90
C LEU A 48 -4.54 -11.47 10.62
N ALA A 49 -3.23 -11.19 10.50
CA ALA A 49 -2.19 -12.19 10.29
C ALA A 49 -0.82 -11.65 10.67
N ASP A 50 0.16 -12.56 10.81
CA ASP A 50 1.56 -12.26 11.04
C ASP A 50 2.48 -13.26 10.33
N GLY A 51 3.79 -13.03 10.40
CA GLY A 51 4.81 -13.95 9.86
C GLY A 51 5.33 -13.56 8.47
N PHE A 52 5.13 -12.33 8.04
CA PHE A 52 5.72 -11.78 6.81
C PHE A 52 7.13 -11.25 7.06
N ASP A 53 7.96 -11.21 6.03
CA ASP A 53 9.29 -10.61 6.12
C ASP A 53 9.20 -9.08 6.03
N TRP A 54 8.41 -8.57 5.07
CA TRP A 54 8.08 -7.15 4.90
C TRP A 54 6.81 -7.02 4.06
N SER A 55 5.68 -6.79 4.74
CA SER A 55 4.38 -6.66 4.08
C SER A 55 4.21 -5.27 3.45
N GLU A 56 3.71 -5.21 2.21
CA GLU A 56 3.62 -3.99 1.39
C GLU A 56 2.45 -4.01 0.41
N GLY A 57 2.22 -2.86 -0.24
CA GLY A 57 1.38 -2.69 -1.41
C GLY A 57 -0.02 -3.26 -1.29
N PRO A 58 -0.76 -3.01 -0.20
CA PRO A 58 -2.10 -3.58 -0.05
C PRO A 58 -3.07 -2.95 -1.06
N VAL A 59 -3.89 -3.78 -1.68
CA VAL A 59 -4.97 -3.35 -2.57
C VAL A 59 -6.19 -4.25 -2.41
N TRP A 60 -7.36 -3.65 -2.29
CA TRP A 60 -8.62 -4.39 -2.24
C TRP A 60 -9.05 -4.85 -3.64
N SER A 61 -9.44 -6.12 -3.75
CA SER A 61 -9.98 -6.70 -4.97
C SER A 61 -11.49 -6.89 -4.83
N ASN A 62 -12.27 -6.14 -5.59
CA ASN A 62 -13.73 -6.31 -5.64
C ASN A 62 -14.12 -7.66 -6.26
N GLU A 63 -13.37 -8.15 -7.26
CA GLU A 63 -13.60 -9.45 -7.89
C GLU A 63 -13.45 -10.60 -6.88
N LEU A 64 -12.41 -10.54 -6.02
CA LEU A 64 -12.12 -11.59 -5.04
C LEU A 64 -12.77 -11.34 -3.68
N ASN A 65 -13.35 -10.17 -3.46
CA ASN A 65 -13.88 -9.69 -2.18
C ASN A 65 -12.85 -9.89 -1.05
N GLY A 66 -11.67 -9.28 -1.21
CA GLY A 66 -10.57 -9.42 -0.26
C GLY A 66 -9.35 -8.59 -0.64
N LEU A 67 -8.36 -8.65 0.22
CA LEU A 67 -7.15 -7.86 0.14
C LEU A 67 -6.00 -8.66 -0.49
N LEU A 68 -5.35 -8.10 -1.50
CA LEU A 68 -4.04 -8.53 -1.97
C LEU A 68 -2.97 -7.66 -1.33
N PHE A 69 -1.82 -8.24 -1.01
CA PHE A 69 -0.66 -7.50 -0.53
C PHE A 69 0.64 -8.27 -0.82
N SER A 70 1.72 -7.53 -0.97
CA SER A 70 3.05 -8.07 -1.26
C SER A 70 3.80 -8.45 0.02
N ASP A 71 4.61 -9.51 -0.05
CA ASP A 71 5.76 -9.73 0.82
C ASP A 71 7.01 -9.60 -0.05
N VAL A 72 7.63 -8.42 0.03
CA VAL A 72 8.63 -8.00 -0.96
C VAL A 72 9.87 -8.89 -0.95
N PRO A 73 10.47 -9.23 0.22
CA PRO A 73 11.63 -10.12 0.25
C PRO A 73 11.29 -11.54 -0.20
N GLN A 74 10.08 -12.03 0.09
CA GLN A 74 9.64 -13.39 -0.27
C GLN A 74 9.26 -13.53 -1.76
N ASN A 75 9.20 -12.42 -2.50
CA ASN A 75 8.78 -12.41 -3.91
C ASN A 75 7.38 -13.01 -4.12
N LYS A 76 6.44 -12.66 -3.21
CA LYS A 76 5.09 -13.22 -3.15
C LYS A 76 4.04 -12.14 -3.02
N ILE A 77 2.84 -12.45 -3.50
CA ILE A 77 1.61 -11.75 -3.15
C ILE A 77 0.75 -12.72 -2.35
N TYR A 78 0.25 -12.24 -1.22
CA TYR A 78 -0.73 -12.93 -0.39
C TYR A 78 -2.12 -12.38 -0.66
N PHE A 79 -3.13 -13.19 -0.38
CA PHE A 79 -4.53 -12.82 -0.39
C PHE A 79 -5.14 -13.11 0.97
N TRP A 80 -5.87 -12.14 1.49
CA TRP A 80 -6.65 -12.27 2.72
C TRP A 80 -8.13 -12.03 2.46
N ASN A 81 -8.98 -12.83 3.07
CA ASN A 81 -10.40 -12.60 3.22
C ASN A 81 -10.90 -13.08 4.59
N GLU A 82 -12.11 -12.67 4.99
CA GLU A 82 -12.72 -13.04 6.29
C GLU A 82 -12.89 -14.54 6.47
N LYS A 83 -13.16 -15.28 5.39
CA LYS A 83 -13.50 -16.70 5.44
C LYS A 83 -12.27 -17.59 5.62
N ASP A 84 -11.23 -17.32 4.81
CA ASP A 84 -10.11 -18.23 4.64
C ASP A 84 -8.83 -17.73 5.33
N GLY A 85 -8.84 -16.48 5.85
CA GLY A 85 -7.67 -15.80 6.36
C GLY A 85 -6.64 -15.51 5.26
N VAL A 86 -5.34 -15.58 5.57
CA VAL A 86 -4.27 -15.32 4.62
C VAL A 86 -3.87 -16.59 3.88
N THR A 87 -3.66 -16.45 2.57
CA THR A 87 -3.14 -17.53 1.70
C THR A 87 -2.11 -16.96 0.71
N GLU A 88 -1.06 -17.74 0.40
CA GLU A 88 -0.19 -17.42 -0.74
C GLU A 88 -1.02 -17.42 -2.03
N PHE A 89 -0.86 -16.38 -2.86
CA PHE A 89 -1.72 -16.17 -4.01
C PHE A 89 -0.96 -16.15 -5.32
N ILE A 90 0.13 -15.37 -5.42
CA ILE A 90 0.99 -15.24 -6.60
C ILE A 90 2.46 -15.38 -6.18
N SER A 91 3.19 -16.24 -6.90
CA SER A 91 4.65 -16.40 -6.80
C SER A 91 5.18 -16.92 -8.16
N PRO A 92 6.26 -16.32 -8.71
CA PRO A 92 6.95 -15.09 -8.26
C PRO A 92 6.16 -13.81 -8.58
N SER A 93 6.29 -12.76 -7.75
CA SER A 93 5.53 -11.52 -7.90
C SER A 93 6.31 -10.38 -8.57
N GLY A 94 7.63 -10.26 -8.32
CA GLY A 94 8.44 -9.13 -8.76
C GLY A 94 9.67 -9.51 -9.54
N TYR A 95 10.38 -10.56 -9.14
CA TYR A 95 11.51 -11.10 -9.87
C TYR A 95 11.12 -12.39 -10.57
N THR A 96 11.09 -12.35 -11.90
CA THR A 96 10.72 -13.49 -12.75
C THR A 96 11.89 -14.11 -13.53
N GLY A 97 13.12 -13.62 -13.26
CA GLY A 97 14.32 -14.09 -13.94
C GLY A 97 14.60 -13.42 -15.28
N VAL A 98 13.81 -12.42 -15.68
CA VAL A 98 14.00 -11.70 -16.96
C VAL A 98 15.08 -10.64 -16.90
N SER A 99 15.59 -10.33 -15.71
CA SER A 99 16.61 -9.30 -15.51
C SER A 99 17.65 -9.71 -14.46
N ILE A 100 18.78 -9.00 -14.45
CA ILE A 100 19.77 -9.12 -13.36
C ILE A 100 19.29 -8.28 -12.19
N THR A 101 19.24 -8.89 -10.99
CA THR A 101 18.98 -8.19 -9.73
C THR A 101 20.13 -8.39 -8.75
N SER A 102 20.36 -7.39 -7.89
CA SER A 102 21.34 -7.45 -6.80
C SER A 102 20.66 -7.43 -5.43
N GLY A 103 19.38 -7.11 -5.37
CA GLY A 103 18.64 -6.80 -4.15
C GLY A 103 18.20 -8.02 -3.33
N ARG A 104 17.72 -7.73 -2.12
CA ARG A 104 17.01 -8.69 -1.26
C ARG A 104 15.48 -8.52 -1.37
N GLU A 105 15.04 -7.29 -1.64
CA GLU A 105 13.65 -6.94 -1.88
C GLU A 105 13.36 -7.09 -3.37
N ILE A 106 13.10 -8.32 -3.82
CA ILE A 106 12.98 -8.66 -5.23
C ILE A 106 11.53 -8.87 -5.69
N GLY A 107 10.59 -8.87 -4.76
CA GLY A 107 9.17 -9.04 -5.04
C GLY A 107 8.53 -7.84 -5.74
N SER A 108 7.23 -7.93 -5.97
CA SER A 108 6.42 -6.73 -6.16
C SER A 108 6.40 -5.93 -4.86
N ASN A 109 6.30 -4.59 -4.96
CA ASN A 109 6.02 -3.73 -3.82
C ASN A 109 4.59 -3.21 -3.95
N GLY A 110 4.34 -2.03 -4.51
CA GLY A 110 3.02 -1.48 -4.71
C GLY A 110 2.16 -2.30 -5.69
N LEU A 111 0.89 -2.38 -5.38
CA LEU A 111 -0.15 -2.99 -6.21
C LEU A 111 -1.29 -2.00 -6.42
N THR A 112 -1.89 -2.00 -7.60
CA THR A 112 -3.11 -1.24 -7.89
C THR A 112 -3.93 -1.96 -8.95
N PHE A 113 -5.21 -1.62 -9.07
CA PHE A 113 -6.03 -2.02 -10.21
C PHE A 113 -6.20 -0.83 -11.17
N ASP A 114 -6.12 -1.09 -12.47
CA ASP A 114 -6.51 -0.11 -13.47
C ASP A 114 -8.05 -0.03 -13.59
N SER A 115 -8.55 0.91 -14.38
CA SER A 115 -10.00 1.11 -14.61
C SER A 115 -10.70 -0.08 -15.27
N ASN A 116 -9.95 -1.04 -15.84
CA ASN A 116 -10.47 -2.27 -16.43
C ASN A 116 -10.42 -3.46 -15.45
N GLY A 117 -9.96 -3.26 -14.22
CA GLY A 117 -9.80 -4.32 -13.23
C GLY A 117 -8.55 -5.18 -13.40
N ASN A 118 -7.57 -4.76 -14.21
CA ASN A 118 -6.31 -5.46 -14.32
C ASN A 118 -5.39 -5.12 -13.15
N LEU A 119 -4.74 -6.14 -12.56
CA LEU A 119 -3.75 -5.93 -11.50
C LEU A 119 -2.44 -5.40 -12.08
N ILE A 120 -2.04 -4.22 -11.64
CA ILE A 120 -0.78 -3.56 -11.99
C ILE A 120 0.18 -3.65 -10.81
N LEU A 121 1.45 -3.95 -11.08
CA LEU A 121 2.47 -4.21 -10.09
C LEU A 121 3.71 -3.34 -10.33
N ALA A 122 4.24 -2.80 -9.26
CA ALA A 122 5.60 -2.27 -9.21
C ALA A 122 6.56 -3.43 -8.86
N GLN A 123 7.34 -3.89 -9.83
CA GLN A 123 8.22 -5.05 -9.68
C GLN A 123 9.67 -4.60 -9.42
N HIS A 124 10.14 -4.74 -8.17
CA HIS A 124 11.50 -4.39 -7.79
C HIS A 124 12.53 -5.22 -8.56
N GLY A 125 12.40 -6.54 -8.55
CA GLY A 125 13.40 -7.44 -9.13
C GLY A 125 13.52 -7.35 -10.64
N ASP A 126 12.43 -7.25 -11.36
CA ASP A 126 12.42 -7.06 -12.81
C ASP A 126 12.58 -5.58 -13.22
N ARG A 127 12.55 -4.66 -12.25
CA ARG A 127 12.78 -3.21 -12.43
C ARG A 127 11.82 -2.60 -13.46
N ARG A 128 10.52 -2.85 -13.26
CA ARG A 128 9.47 -2.41 -14.19
C ARG A 128 8.12 -2.21 -13.51
N VAL A 129 7.24 -1.49 -14.18
CA VAL A 129 5.79 -1.56 -13.94
C VAL A 129 5.21 -2.57 -14.91
N SER A 130 4.41 -3.50 -14.41
CA SER A 130 3.83 -4.57 -15.20
C SER A 130 2.34 -4.80 -14.89
N MET A 131 1.66 -5.45 -15.81
CA MET A 131 0.28 -5.91 -15.68
C MET A 131 0.26 -7.43 -15.59
N LEU A 132 -0.49 -7.98 -14.64
CA LEU A 132 -0.79 -9.41 -14.60
C LEU A 132 -1.73 -9.75 -15.77
N THR A 133 -1.33 -10.73 -16.61
CA THR A 133 -2.13 -11.16 -17.76
C THR A 133 -2.73 -12.56 -17.59
N SER A 134 -2.27 -13.32 -16.61
CA SER A 134 -2.94 -14.54 -16.18
C SER A 134 -4.19 -14.20 -15.37
N LYS A 135 -5.11 -15.17 -15.27
CA LYS A 135 -6.30 -15.00 -14.40
C LYS A 135 -5.87 -14.70 -12.98
N LEU A 136 -6.58 -13.78 -12.35
CA LEU A 136 -6.44 -13.46 -10.94
C LEU A 136 -7.03 -14.60 -10.09
N LYS A 137 -6.25 -15.66 -9.92
CA LYS A 137 -6.68 -16.89 -9.26
C LYS A 137 -5.51 -17.52 -8.49
N LYS A 138 -5.80 -18.03 -7.29
CA LYS A 138 -4.86 -18.79 -6.46
C LYS A 138 -4.23 -19.96 -7.25
N ASN A 139 -2.93 -20.17 -7.06
CA ASN A 139 -2.14 -21.24 -7.70
C ASN A 139 -2.10 -21.17 -9.22
N SER A 140 -2.35 -20.02 -9.83
CA SER A 140 -2.09 -19.81 -11.27
C SER A 140 -0.61 -19.49 -11.47
N SER A 141 0.00 -20.03 -12.54
CA SER A 141 1.32 -19.57 -12.96
C SER A 141 1.22 -18.13 -13.45
N PRO A 142 1.85 -17.15 -12.78
CA PRO A 142 1.68 -15.75 -13.14
C PRO A 142 2.34 -15.46 -14.52
N LYS A 143 1.64 -14.67 -15.32
CA LYS A 143 2.17 -14.12 -16.56
C LYS A 143 2.04 -12.61 -16.51
N TYR A 144 3.10 -11.92 -16.90
CA TYR A 144 3.18 -10.48 -16.83
C TYR A 144 3.45 -9.87 -18.20
N LYS A 145 2.79 -8.75 -18.48
CA LYS A 145 3.11 -7.86 -19.60
C LYS A 145 3.79 -6.62 -19.03
N SER A 146 5.00 -6.33 -19.48
CA SER A 146 5.67 -5.07 -19.13
C SER A 146 4.88 -3.90 -19.70
N ILE A 147 4.53 -2.93 -18.86
CA ILE A 147 3.93 -1.65 -19.25
C ILE A 147 5.08 -0.69 -19.58
N VAL A 148 6.01 -0.52 -18.65
CA VAL A 148 7.20 0.33 -18.81
C VAL A 148 8.34 -0.18 -17.91
N ASN A 149 9.58 -0.10 -18.44
CA ASN A 149 10.78 -0.61 -17.74
C ASN A 149 11.99 0.32 -17.84
N SER A 150 11.85 1.48 -18.48
CA SER A 150 12.95 2.41 -18.69
C SER A 150 12.46 3.83 -18.92
N TYR A 151 13.34 4.78 -18.63
CA TYR A 151 13.18 6.19 -18.95
C TYR A 151 14.42 6.67 -19.73
N ASN A 152 14.21 7.29 -20.90
CA ASN A 152 15.29 7.74 -21.79
C ASN A 152 16.35 6.65 -22.08
N GLY A 153 15.94 5.41 -22.29
CA GLY A 153 16.80 4.27 -22.57
C GLY A 153 17.56 3.70 -21.37
N LYS A 154 17.43 4.28 -20.17
CA LYS A 154 18.00 3.79 -18.92
C LYS A 154 16.94 3.03 -18.13
N ARG A 155 17.33 1.89 -17.55
CA ARG A 155 16.43 1.08 -16.71
C ARG A 155 16.04 1.81 -15.43
N PHE A 156 14.83 1.59 -14.95
CA PHE A 156 14.41 2.07 -13.62
C PHE A 156 15.29 1.50 -12.51
N ASN A 157 15.29 2.16 -11.37
CA ASN A 157 15.98 1.69 -10.17
C ASN A 157 15.26 0.47 -9.60
N SER A 158 14.09 0.66 -9.04
CA SER A 158 13.15 -0.37 -8.57
C SER A 158 11.78 0.28 -8.33
N PRO A 159 10.89 0.32 -9.34
CA PRO A 159 9.56 0.89 -9.17
C PRO A 159 8.89 0.38 -7.89
N ASN A 160 8.46 1.32 -7.02
CA ASN A 160 8.09 1.02 -5.65
C ASN A 160 6.56 1.07 -5.43
N ASP A 161 5.96 2.25 -5.49
CA ASP A 161 4.50 2.36 -5.34
C ASP A 161 3.87 3.00 -6.57
N LEU A 162 2.56 2.79 -6.76
CA LEU A 162 1.86 3.23 -7.95
C LEU A 162 0.38 3.46 -7.70
N VAL A 163 -0.20 4.37 -8.47
CA VAL A 163 -1.63 4.63 -8.52
C VAL A 163 -2.07 4.78 -9.98
N ALA A 164 -3.22 4.18 -10.31
CA ALA A 164 -3.86 4.36 -11.60
C ALA A 164 -5.00 5.39 -11.47
N SER A 165 -5.07 6.33 -12.40
CA SER A 165 -6.16 7.29 -12.52
C SER A 165 -7.34 6.69 -13.29
N LYS A 166 -8.50 7.33 -13.20
CA LYS A 166 -9.74 6.92 -13.90
C LYS A 166 -9.59 6.91 -15.42
N ASN A 167 -8.74 7.79 -15.96
CA ASN A 167 -8.46 7.87 -17.40
C ASN A 167 -7.41 6.85 -17.88
N GLY A 168 -6.84 6.03 -16.97
CA GLY A 168 -5.87 4.98 -17.28
C GLY A 168 -4.40 5.42 -17.21
N ASP A 169 -4.10 6.63 -16.79
CA ASP A 169 -2.73 7.05 -16.52
C ASP A 169 -2.19 6.33 -15.27
N ILE A 170 -0.93 5.96 -15.28
CA ILE A 170 -0.25 5.32 -14.15
C ILE A 170 0.83 6.25 -13.63
N TYR A 171 0.74 6.61 -12.36
CA TYR A 171 1.77 7.35 -11.64
C TYR A 171 2.55 6.37 -10.78
N PHE A 172 3.88 6.49 -10.72
CA PHE A 172 4.71 5.61 -9.92
C PHE A 172 6.01 6.26 -9.47
N THR A 173 6.59 5.71 -8.42
CA THR A 173 7.87 6.12 -7.84
C THR A 173 8.95 5.09 -8.12
N ASP A 174 10.22 5.55 -8.22
CA ASP A 174 11.35 4.70 -8.57
C ASP A 174 12.57 4.93 -7.66
N PRO A 175 12.44 4.66 -6.34
CA PRO A 175 13.58 4.66 -5.43
C PRO A 175 14.46 3.42 -5.63
N PRO A 176 15.67 3.36 -5.02
CA PRO A 176 16.61 2.27 -5.27
C PRO A 176 16.49 1.10 -4.28
N TYR A 177 15.35 0.88 -3.60
CA TYR A 177 15.23 -0.13 -2.54
C TYR A 177 15.46 -1.57 -3.02
N GLY A 178 15.04 -1.89 -4.25
CA GLY A 178 15.28 -3.19 -4.88
C GLY A 178 16.73 -3.43 -5.32
N LEU A 179 17.63 -2.46 -5.14
CA LEU A 179 19.06 -2.57 -5.43
C LEU A 179 19.87 -2.73 -4.14
N LYS A 180 20.76 -3.72 -4.07
CA LYS A 180 21.51 -4.11 -2.86
C LYS A 180 22.29 -2.97 -2.22
N LYS A 181 22.91 -2.10 -3.01
CA LYS A 181 23.70 -0.95 -2.55
C LYS A 181 22.96 0.38 -2.78
N GLN A 182 21.67 0.31 -3.05
CA GLN A 182 20.78 1.46 -3.30
C GLN A 182 21.39 2.45 -4.30
N ASP A 183 21.58 3.74 -3.94
CA ASP A 183 22.12 4.76 -4.84
C ASP A 183 23.55 4.47 -5.31
N ASN A 184 24.30 3.65 -4.58
CA ASN A 184 25.67 3.26 -4.91
C ASN A 184 25.72 1.89 -5.61
N ASP A 185 24.59 1.33 -6.02
CA ASP A 185 24.58 0.03 -6.69
C ASP A 185 25.10 0.14 -8.13
N PRO A 186 26.03 -0.72 -8.55
CA PRO A 186 26.57 -0.68 -9.92
C PRO A 186 25.53 -0.99 -11.00
N LEU A 187 24.37 -1.55 -10.63
CA LEU A 187 23.25 -1.78 -11.55
C LEU A 187 22.31 -0.57 -11.67
N LYS A 188 22.54 0.51 -10.91
CA LYS A 188 21.73 1.73 -11.01
C LYS A 188 22.11 2.53 -12.25
N ASP A 189 21.22 2.57 -13.25
CA ASP A 189 21.46 3.25 -14.52
C ASP A 189 21.12 4.75 -14.45
N LEU A 190 20.05 5.08 -13.71
CA LEU A 190 19.59 6.46 -13.51
C LEU A 190 20.38 7.11 -12.35
N ASP A 191 20.81 8.35 -12.51
CA ASP A 191 21.53 9.14 -11.51
C ASP A 191 20.62 9.83 -10.48
N PHE A 192 19.31 9.60 -10.54
CA PHE A 192 18.28 10.13 -9.65
C PHE A 192 17.25 9.06 -9.29
N ASN A 193 16.34 9.41 -8.38
CA ASN A 193 15.18 8.63 -8.00
C ASN A 193 13.93 9.38 -8.46
N GLY A 194 13.18 8.81 -9.40
CA GLY A 194 12.16 9.53 -10.14
C GLY A 194 10.74 9.34 -9.60
N VAL A 195 9.90 10.32 -9.87
CA VAL A 195 8.44 10.23 -9.87
C VAL A 195 7.97 10.38 -11.30
N TYR A 196 7.17 9.45 -11.79
CA TYR A 196 6.80 9.35 -13.19
C TYR A 196 5.30 9.28 -13.42
N LYS A 197 4.90 9.71 -14.63
CA LYS A 197 3.58 9.46 -15.22
C LYS A 197 3.77 8.62 -16.49
N TYR A 198 3.02 7.54 -16.63
CA TYR A 198 2.88 6.78 -17.86
C TYR A 198 1.47 6.97 -18.40
N SER A 199 1.34 7.45 -19.63
CA SER A 199 0.08 7.75 -20.27
C SER A 199 0.17 7.42 -21.76
N ASN A 200 -0.78 6.65 -22.31
CA ASN A 200 -0.90 6.38 -23.73
C ASN A 200 0.40 5.93 -24.44
N GLY A 201 1.18 5.06 -23.76
CA GLY A 201 2.45 4.55 -24.31
C GLY A 201 3.64 5.48 -24.13
N LYS A 202 3.46 6.66 -23.52
CA LYS A 202 4.52 7.63 -23.24
C LYS A 202 4.81 7.71 -21.75
N ILE A 203 6.08 7.88 -21.40
CA ILE A 203 6.52 8.14 -20.04
C ILE A 203 7.03 9.57 -19.92
N SER A 204 6.61 10.26 -18.87
CA SER A 204 7.09 11.59 -18.49
C SER A 204 7.58 11.62 -17.06
N LEU A 205 8.59 12.45 -16.80
CA LEU A 205 9.16 12.67 -15.47
C LEU A 205 8.40 13.81 -14.79
N ILE A 206 7.83 13.55 -13.62
CA ILE A 206 7.20 14.58 -12.78
C ILE A 206 8.27 15.25 -11.92
N SER A 207 9.13 14.45 -11.27
CA SER A 207 10.19 15.00 -10.42
C SER A 207 11.38 14.03 -10.31
N LYS A 208 12.59 14.61 -10.20
CA LYS A 208 13.84 13.93 -9.85
C LYS A 208 14.47 14.48 -8.58
N GLU A 209 13.75 15.36 -7.89
CA GLU A 209 14.27 16.11 -6.74
C GLU A 209 14.08 15.38 -5.39
N LEU A 210 13.27 14.32 -5.37
CA LEU A 210 13.05 13.52 -4.17
C LEU A 210 14.21 12.54 -3.99
N THR A 211 14.75 12.50 -2.78
CA THR A 211 15.87 11.58 -2.46
C THR A 211 15.39 10.14 -2.28
N ARG A 212 14.16 9.95 -1.77
CA ARG A 212 13.53 8.64 -1.54
C ARG A 212 12.03 8.71 -1.82
N PRO A 213 11.62 8.95 -3.11
CA PRO A 213 10.20 8.91 -3.44
C PRO A 213 9.66 7.52 -3.11
N ASN A 214 8.49 7.47 -2.43
CA ASN A 214 7.89 6.22 -1.96
C ASN A 214 6.40 6.21 -2.28
N GLY A 215 5.51 6.06 -1.29
CA GLY A 215 4.09 6.02 -1.51
C GLY A 215 3.53 7.24 -2.21
N LEU A 216 2.46 7.05 -2.98
CA LEU A 216 1.78 8.14 -3.68
C LEU A 216 0.27 7.90 -3.76
N ALA A 217 -0.48 9.01 -3.86
CA ALA A 217 -1.93 8.97 -4.04
C ALA A 217 -2.43 10.18 -4.83
N LEU A 218 -3.52 9.99 -5.57
CA LEU A 218 -4.25 11.06 -6.25
C LEU A 218 -5.34 11.62 -5.34
N SER A 219 -5.60 12.94 -5.40
CA SER A 219 -6.81 13.51 -4.82
C SER A 219 -8.07 12.92 -5.47
N ASN A 220 -9.23 13.03 -4.80
CA ASN A 220 -10.47 12.42 -5.29
C ASN A 220 -10.92 12.96 -6.67
N ASP A 221 -10.56 14.20 -6.97
CA ASP A 221 -10.76 14.86 -8.28
C ASP A 221 -9.60 14.64 -9.25
N GLU A 222 -8.54 13.92 -8.80
CA GLU A 222 -7.32 13.63 -9.56
C GLU A 222 -6.54 14.86 -10.04
N SER A 223 -6.77 16.02 -9.43
CA SER A 223 -6.05 17.26 -9.73
C SER A 223 -4.69 17.36 -9.04
N LEU A 224 -4.52 16.66 -7.92
CA LEU A 224 -3.30 16.65 -7.11
C LEU A 224 -2.71 15.26 -6.99
N LEU A 225 -1.38 15.18 -7.05
CA LEU A 225 -0.59 13.99 -6.74
C LEU A 225 0.21 14.23 -5.46
N TYR A 226 -0.07 13.46 -4.42
CA TYR A 226 0.73 13.43 -3.20
C TYR A 226 1.82 12.37 -3.31
N VAL A 227 3.04 12.69 -2.85
CA VAL A 227 4.18 11.76 -2.90
C VAL A 227 4.96 11.84 -1.60
N ALA A 228 5.19 10.70 -0.96
CA ALA A 228 6.02 10.56 0.22
C ALA A 228 7.51 10.60 -0.15
N ASN A 229 8.33 11.22 0.70
CA ASN A 229 9.78 11.13 0.66
C ASN A 229 10.30 10.46 1.93
N SER A 230 10.73 9.21 1.83
CA SER A 230 11.22 8.35 2.92
C SER A 230 12.67 8.64 3.31
N ASP A 231 13.09 9.91 3.29
CA ASP A 231 14.43 10.29 3.71
C ASP A 231 14.41 10.72 5.19
N PRO A 232 15.20 10.08 6.07
CA PRO A 232 15.24 10.46 7.48
C PRO A 232 15.71 11.91 7.73
N LYS A 233 16.41 12.53 6.78
CA LYS A 233 16.84 13.93 6.84
C LYS A 233 15.77 14.88 6.31
N LYS A 234 14.80 14.38 5.56
CA LYS A 234 13.73 15.17 4.94
C LYS A 234 12.48 14.29 4.79
N ALA A 235 11.92 13.88 5.93
CA ALA A 235 10.73 13.03 6.01
C ALA A 235 9.47 13.89 5.79
N VAL A 236 9.04 13.98 4.53
CA VAL A 236 7.96 14.89 4.11
C VAL A 236 7.02 14.20 3.11
N TRP A 237 5.82 14.72 2.97
CA TRP A 237 4.97 14.49 1.81
C TRP A 237 4.96 15.73 0.95
N TYR A 238 5.16 15.55 -0.34
CA TYR A 238 5.02 16.59 -1.36
C TYR A 238 3.66 16.51 -2.01
N VAL A 239 3.22 17.61 -2.59
CA VAL A 239 2.04 17.70 -3.46
C VAL A 239 2.40 18.37 -4.76
N PHE A 240 1.94 17.78 -5.86
CA PHE A 240 2.09 18.29 -7.22
C PHE A 240 0.70 18.59 -7.78
N ASP A 241 0.50 19.79 -8.32
CA ASP A 241 -0.68 20.11 -9.11
C ASP A 241 -0.49 19.49 -10.51
N ILE A 242 -1.32 18.48 -10.81
CA ILE A 242 -1.30 17.76 -12.09
C ILE A 242 -2.56 18.04 -12.94
N SER A 243 -3.36 19.04 -12.56
CA SER A 243 -4.59 19.41 -13.26
C SER A 243 -4.34 19.95 -14.66
N ASN A 244 -3.17 20.53 -14.89
CA ASN A 244 -2.76 21.02 -16.19
C ASN A 244 -1.89 19.97 -16.90
N THR A 245 -2.15 19.72 -18.16
CA THR A 245 -1.27 18.91 -19.01
C THR A 245 -0.02 19.71 -19.32
N TYR A 246 0.97 19.58 -18.45
CA TYR A 246 2.29 20.22 -18.62
C TYR A 246 3.13 19.58 -19.76
N GLU A 247 2.50 18.98 -20.77
CA GLU A 247 3.20 18.45 -21.95
C GLU A 247 4.00 19.55 -22.70
N GLU A 248 3.71 20.83 -22.42
CA GLU A 248 4.37 21.99 -23.01
C GLU A 248 5.28 22.77 -22.04
N LEU A 249 5.37 22.40 -20.77
CA LEU A 249 6.19 23.16 -19.83
C LEU A 249 7.66 22.72 -19.91
N ILE A 250 8.51 23.68 -20.16
CA ILE A 250 9.98 23.60 -20.08
C ILE A 250 10.43 23.45 -18.61
N GLU A 251 9.59 23.80 -17.67
CA GLU A 251 9.88 23.81 -16.22
C GLU A 251 9.32 22.57 -15.52
N PRO A 252 10.06 21.99 -14.55
CA PRO A 252 9.57 20.89 -13.73
C PRO A 252 8.38 21.33 -12.86
N TYR A 253 7.53 20.37 -12.46
CA TYR A 253 6.44 20.63 -11.52
C TYR A 253 6.97 21.25 -10.23
N PRO A 254 6.33 22.33 -9.72
CA PRO A 254 6.75 22.94 -8.46
C PRO A 254 6.73 21.93 -7.31
N LEU A 255 7.81 21.89 -6.53
CA LEU A 255 7.95 21.02 -5.38
C LEU A 255 7.36 21.69 -4.14
N VAL A 256 6.12 21.36 -3.81
CA VAL A 256 5.40 21.92 -2.66
C VAL A 256 5.34 20.91 -1.53
N ILE A 257 5.78 21.27 -0.33
CA ILE A 257 5.67 20.43 0.86
C ILE A 257 4.23 20.50 1.37
N PHE A 258 3.54 19.36 1.36
CA PHE A 258 2.23 19.19 1.99
C PHE A 258 2.38 19.08 3.51
N LYS A 259 3.29 18.21 3.99
CA LYS A 259 3.55 18.02 5.42
C LYS A 259 4.99 17.60 5.67
N ASP A 260 5.61 18.22 6.69
CA ASP A 260 6.93 17.84 7.20
C ASP A 260 6.79 17.18 8.58
N VAL A 261 7.36 16.00 8.72
CA VAL A 261 7.42 15.20 9.96
C VAL A 261 8.85 14.79 10.32
N THR A 262 9.84 15.46 9.76
CA THR A 262 11.27 15.18 10.01
C THR A 262 11.60 15.24 11.50
N ASN A 263 10.93 16.10 12.26
CA ASN A 263 11.10 16.22 13.72
C ASN A 263 10.62 14.99 14.53
N LEU A 264 9.86 14.08 13.92
CA LEU A 264 9.39 12.82 14.52
C LEU A 264 10.35 11.66 14.28
N VAL A 265 11.24 11.78 13.28
CA VAL A 265 12.22 10.73 12.94
C VAL A 265 13.16 10.47 14.11
N GLY A 266 13.39 9.19 14.41
CA GLY A 266 14.17 8.76 15.58
C GLY A 266 13.41 8.80 16.92
N LYS A 267 12.28 9.50 17.00
CA LYS A 267 11.38 9.52 18.18
C LYS A 267 10.25 8.50 18.03
N LYS A 268 9.78 8.28 16.84
CA LYS A 268 8.75 7.29 16.47
C LYS A 268 9.27 6.42 15.33
N ARG A 269 8.83 5.16 15.25
CA ARG A 269 9.20 4.23 14.19
C ARG A 269 8.53 4.60 12.88
N GLY A 270 9.18 4.29 11.76
CA GLY A 270 8.68 4.51 10.40
C GLY A 270 9.15 5.83 9.80
N LEU A 271 8.99 5.93 8.51
CA LEU A 271 9.22 7.11 7.66
C LEU A 271 7.99 7.30 6.78
N PRO A 272 7.80 8.47 6.13
CA PRO A 272 6.75 8.62 5.13
C PRO A 272 6.82 7.53 4.08
N ASP A 273 5.73 6.76 3.92
CA ASP A 273 5.66 5.59 3.06
C ASP A 273 4.32 5.57 2.31
N GLY A 274 3.62 4.44 2.20
CA GLY A 274 2.37 4.36 1.48
C GLY A 274 1.26 5.27 2.01
N MET A 275 0.29 5.60 1.16
CA MET A 275 -0.85 6.42 1.55
C MET A 275 -2.08 6.15 0.71
N LYS A 276 -3.27 6.49 1.25
CA LYS A 276 -4.54 6.48 0.53
C LYS A 276 -5.37 7.70 0.92
N ILE A 277 -6.21 8.15 -0.01
CA ILE A 277 -7.14 9.24 0.21
C ILE A 277 -8.54 8.66 0.36
N HIS A 278 -9.18 8.96 1.48
CA HIS A 278 -10.56 8.58 1.79
C HIS A 278 -11.55 9.42 0.98
N SER A 279 -12.76 8.93 0.76
CA SER A 279 -13.82 9.66 0.03
C SER A 279 -14.12 11.05 0.60
N SER A 280 -13.93 11.23 1.92
CA SER A 280 -14.03 12.55 2.57
C SER A 280 -12.90 13.53 2.21
N GLY A 281 -11.91 13.11 1.43
CA GLY A 281 -10.69 13.87 1.10
C GLY A 281 -9.60 13.81 2.17
N ASN A 282 -9.84 13.16 3.31
CA ASN A 282 -8.79 12.98 4.32
C ASN A 282 -7.71 12.00 3.83
N ILE A 283 -6.46 12.30 4.17
CA ILE A 283 -5.28 11.56 3.73
C ILE A 283 -4.82 10.65 4.86
N PHE A 284 -4.80 9.36 4.63
CA PHE A 284 -4.27 8.35 5.52
C PHE A 284 -2.86 7.99 5.02
N ALA A 285 -1.84 8.52 5.67
CA ALA A 285 -0.46 8.44 5.24
C ALA A 285 0.39 7.70 6.27
N THR A 286 1.03 6.61 5.87
CA THR A 286 1.95 5.89 6.75
C THR A 286 3.22 6.69 6.98
N GLY A 287 3.75 6.65 8.20
CA GLY A 287 4.88 7.45 8.57
C GLY A 287 5.33 7.23 10.02
N PRO A 288 6.08 8.19 10.59
CA PRO A 288 6.56 8.04 11.96
C PRO A 288 5.44 7.87 12.98
N GLY A 289 5.31 6.65 13.53
CA GLY A 289 4.32 6.28 14.54
C GLY A 289 3.16 5.43 14.04
N GLY A 290 3.02 5.19 12.74
CA GLY A 290 1.94 4.39 12.15
C GLY A 290 1.24 5.11 10.99
N VAL A 291 -0.10 5.20 10.98
CA VAL A 291 -0.85 5.94 9.95
C VAL A 291 -1.27 7.29 10.50
N LEU A 292 -0.70 8.36 9.95
CA LEU A 292 -1.08 9.74 10.26
C LEU A 292 -2.28 10.13 9.38
N ILE A 293 -3.28 10.74 10.00
CA ILE A 293 -4.50 11.17 9.29
C ILE A 293 -4.46 12.70 9.19
N PHE A 294 -4.48 13.20 7.95
CA PHE A 294 -4.49 14.62 7.66
C PHE A 294 -5.80 15.03 6.97
N SER A 295 -6.29 16.23 7.28
CA SER A 295 -7.30 16.86 6.44
C SER A 295 -6.71 17.25 5.08
N PRO A 296 -7.53 17.58 4.07
CA PRO A 296 -7.03 18.09 2.77
C PRO A 296 -6.13 19.33 2.91
N SER A 297 -6.30 20.13 3.96
CA SER A 297 -5.47 21.30 4.24
C SER A 297 -4.16 21.01 4.99
N GLY A 298 -3.84 19.72 5.26
CA GLY A 298 -2.63 19.29 5.98
C GLY A 298 -2.73 19.41 7.52
N LYS A 299 -3.94 19.64 8.09
CA LYS A 299 -4.15 19.60 9.52
C LYS A 299 -4.06 18.14 10.01
N HIS A 300 -3.20 17.87 10.99
CA HIS A 300 -3.04 16.53 11.56
C HIS A 300 -4.20 16.22 12.51
N LEU A 301 -5.06 15.27 12.15
CA LEU A 301 -6.26 14.91 12.92
C LEU A 301 -5.97 13.90 14.01
N GLY A 302 -5.03 12.99 13.76
CA GLY A 302 -4.63 11.94 14.69
C GLY A 302 -3.76 10.89 14.03
N THR A 303 -3.37 9.86 14.80
CA THR A 303 -2.49 8.78 14.33
C THR A 303 -3.00 7.42 14.80
N ILE A 304 -3.10 6.46 13.88
CA ILE A 304 -3.28 5.04 14.20
C ILE A 304 -1.89 4.49 14.49
N GLN A 305 -1.58 4.29 15.78
CA GLN A 305 -0.26 3.87 16.25
C GLN A 305 -0.18 2.35 16.30
N THR A 306 0.53 1.73 15.37
CA THR A 306 0.66 0.27 15.24
C THR A 306 1.78 -0.32 16.09
N GLU A 307 2.62 0.53 16.75
CA GLU A 307 3.82 0.15 17.52
C GLU A 307 4.96 -0.45 16.70
N VAL A 308 4.73 -0.76 15.44
CA VAL A 308 5.72 -1.21 14.45
C VAL A 308 5.76 -0.23 13.27
N SER A 309 6.71 -0.40 12.36
CA SER A 309 6.71 0.37 11.12
C SER A 309 5.51 -0.02 10.27
N THR A 310 4.75 0.95 9.80
CA THR A 310 3.64 0.72 8.87
C THR A 310 4.05 1.21 7.50
N SER A 311 4.10 0.28 6.55
CA SER A 311 4.58 0.53 5.21
C SER A 311 3.51 1.14 4.30
N ASN A 312 2.29 0.58 4.31
CA ASN A 312 1.24 1.03 3.40
C ASN A 312 -0.15 0.75 3.99
N CYS A 313 -1.20 1.23 3.32
CA CYS A 313 -2.59 0.99 3.72
C CYS A 313 -3.52 0.91 2.50
N ALA A 314 -4.72 0.35 2.70
CA ALA A 314 -5.78 0.28 1.70
C ALA A 314 -7.15 0.28 2.37
N PHE A 315 -8.13 0.87 1.73
CA PHE A 315 -9.54 0.72 2.11
C PHE A 315 -10.15 -0.50 1.40
N ASP A 316 -11.21 -1.08 1.98
CA ASP A 316 -12.14 -1.92 1.22
C ASP A 316 -13.01 -1.04 0.30
N SER A 317 -13.86 -1.69 -0.53
CA SER A 317 -14.68 -0.98 -1.52
C SER A 317 -15.60 0.08 -0.94
N ASP A 318 -16.09 -0.14 0.27
CA ASP A 318 -17.08 0.70 0.92
C ASP A 318 -16.48 1.57 2.03
N GLU A 319 -15.14 1.57 2.14
CA GLU A 319 -14.38 2.29 3.17
C GLU A 319 -14.81 1.97 4.61
N ASN A 320 -15.35 0.76 4.85
CA ASN A 320 -15.70 0.29 6.18
C ASN A 320 -14.49 -0.07 7.03
N TYR A 321 -13.39 -0.45 6.37
CA TYR A 321 -12.14 -0.82 7.01
C TYR A 321 -10.95 -0.18 6.32
N LEU A 322 -9.97 0.22 7.13
CA LEU A 322 -8.61 0.50 6.68
C LEU A 322 -7.74 -0.71 7.03
N TYR A 323 -7.18 -1.35 6.03
CA TYR A 323 -6.15 -2.38 6.15
C TYR A 323 -4.77 -1.74 6.13
N MET A 324 -3.85 -2.26 6.92
CA MET A 324 -2.50 -1.72 7.05
C MET A 324 -1.50 -2.87 7.00
N THR A 325 -0.51 -2.73 6.13
CA THR A 325 0.70 -3.56 6.13
C THR A 325 1.68 -2.95 7.12
N SER A 326 2.05 -3.71 8.16
CA SER A 326 2.76 -3.19 9.32
C SER A 326 3.89 -4.14 9.70
N ASP A 327 5.08 -3.95 9.10
CA ASP A 327 6.24 -4.82 9.26
C ASP A 327 5.86 -6.28 8.91
N ASN A 328 5.87 -7.17 9.88
CA ASN A 328 5.48 -8.58 9.74
C ASN A 328 3.97 -8.86 9.96
N TYR A 329 3.14 -7.82 10.09
CA TYR A 329 1.71 -7.94 10.34
C TYR A 329 0.86 -7.46 9.16
N LEU A 330 -0.30 -8.09 9.01
CA LEU A 330 -1.47 -7.50 8.38
C LEU A 330 -2.44 -7.09 9.48
N THR A 331 -2.83 -5.83 9.51
CA THR A 331 -3.73 -5.26 10.52
C THR A 331 -4.87 -4.52 9.86
N ARG A 332 -5.95 -4.27 10.62
CA ARG A 332 -7.04 -3.39 10.17
C ARG A 332 -7.67 -2.61 11.32
N ILE A 333 -8.36 -1.55 10.97
CA ILE A 333 -9.31 -0.87 11.85
C ILE A 333 -10.65 -0.70 11.14
N LYS A 334 -11.72 -0.67 11.94
CA LYS A 334 -13.04 -0.30 11.44
C LYS A 334 -13.16 1.21 11.37
N LEU A 335 -13.68 1.72 10.25
CA LEU A 335 -14.01 3.13 10.05
C LEU A 335 -15.50 3.38 10.28
N ILE A 336 -15.88 4.64 10.44
CA ILE A 336 -17.27 5.08 10.46
C ILE A 336 -17.65 5.38 9.01
N ASN A 337 -18.59 4.63 8.48
CA ASN A 337 -19.23 4.95 7.21
C ASN A 337 -20.42 5.87 7.51
N ASN A 338 -20.48 7.02 6.89
CA ASN A 338 -21.54 8.02 7.05
C ASN A 338 -22.49 7.98 5.84
N ASP A 339 -22.86 6.75 5.38
CA ASP A 339 -23.91 6.59 4.38
C ASP A 339 -25.27 7.09 4.87
#